data_a3d259533c1d99bbe4387636e88c465c
#
_entry.id   a3d259533c1d99bbe4387636e88c465c
#
_cell.length_a   1.000
_cell.length_b   1.000
_cell.length_c   1.000
_cell.angle_alpha   90.00
_cell.angle_beta   90.00
_cell.angle_gamma   90.00
#
_symmetry.space_group_name_H-M   'P 1'
#
loop_
_entity.id
_entity.type
_entity.pdbx_description
1 polymer ?
#
loop_
_entity_poly.entity_id
_entity_poly.type
_entity_poly.pdbx_seq_one_letter_code
_entity_poly.pdbx_strand_id
1 'polypeptide(L)'
;SINVSRRELGFLSCKTGNPIDDCWRCDPHWESNRQRLADCAYGFGKNAIGGKNGRIYVVTDGGDDAVNPKPGTLRYGVIQDEPLWIIFASDMGIRLKQELMVNSYKTIDGRGANVHISNGPCITIQFVTNIIIHGVHIHDCKPAGNAYVRDSPQHYGYRTRSDGDGVSIFGGSHIWVDHCSFSNCADGLVDAIQGSTAITISNNYFTHHDKVMLLGHSDSYTKDRDMQVTIAFNHFGEGLVQRMP
;
A
#
# COMPACT_ATOMS: atom_id res chain seq x y z
N SER A 1 -18.76 46.01 3.36
CA SER A 1 -19.13 44.69 2.85
C SER A 1 -17.88 43.95 2.39
N ILE A 2 -17.46 42.96 3.17
CA ILE A 2 -16.31 42.12 2.85
C ILE A 2 -16.80 41.07 1.85
N ASN A 3 -16.43 41.21 0.61
CA ASN A 3 -16.63 40.18 -0.40
C ASN A 3 -15.61 39.06 -0.15
N VAL A 4 -15.93 38.14 0.76
CA VAL A 4 -15.19 36.88 0.90
C VAL A 4 -15.55 36.04 -0.32
N SER A 5 -14.56 35.77 -1.16
CA SER A 5 -14.74 35.00 -2.39
C SER A 5 -15.30 33.61 -2.05
N ARG A 6 -16.27 33.11 -2.82
CA ARG A 6 -16.84 31.76 -2.68
C ARG A 6 -15.77 30.65 -2.70
N ARG A 7 -14.59 30.92 -3.25
CA ARG A 7 -13.44 30.00 -3.25
C ARG A 7 -12.82 29.83 -1.86
N GLU A 8 -12.75 30.89 -1.05
CA GLU A 8 -12.22 30.81 0.32
C GLU A 8 -13.17 30.07 1.27
N LEU A 9 -14.47 30.22 1.09
CA LEU A 9 -15.48 29.49 1.86
C LEU A 9 -15.43 27.97 1.57
N GLY A 10 -15.20 27.56 0.32
CA GLY A 10 -15.03 26.15 -0.06
C GLY A 10 -13.79 25.50 0.58
N PHE A 11 -12.69 26.22 0.65
CA PHE A 11 -11.46 25.75 1.29
C PHE A 11 -11.61 25.62 2.82
N LEU A 12 -12.28 26.59 3.45
CA LEU A 12 -12.54 26.56 4.90
C LEU A 12 -13.53 25.46 5.32
N SER A 13 -14.43 25.05 4.40
CA SER A 13 -15.44 24.02 4.68
C SER A 13 -14.93 22.58 4.55
N CYS A 14 -13.76 22.35 3.92
CA CYS A 14 -13.21 21.02 3.68
C CYS A 14 -12.22 20.55 4.76
N LYS A 15 -11.82 21.39 5.72
CA LYS A 15 -10.86 20.99 6.76
C LYS A 15 -11.39 19.83 7.59
N THR A 16 -10.77 18.67 7.42
CA THR A 16 -11.08 17.44 8.17
C THR A 16 -10.37 17.40 9.54
N GLY A 17 -9.33 18.23 9.74
CA GLY A 17 -8.41 18.17 10.87
C GLY A 17 -7.28 17.17 10.66
N ASN A 18 -7.28 16.46 9.54
CA ASN A 18 -6.23 15.54 9.14
C ASN A 18 -5.43 16.17 7.99
N PRO A 19 -4.13 16.48 8.17
CA PRO A 19 -3.36 17.20 7.14
C PRO A 19 -3.19 16.41 5.84
N ILE A 20 -3.24 15.09 5.88
CA ILE A 20 -3.19 14.22 4.71
C ILE A 20 -4.48 14.37 3.90
N ASP A 21 -5.62 14.25 4.57
CA ASP A 21 -6.93 14.42 3.95
C ASP A 21 -7.12 15.82 3.39
N ASP A 22 -6.75 16.83 4.15
CA ASP A 22 -6.85 18.22 3.73
C ASP A 22 -6.00 18.51 2.48
N CYS A 23 -4.92 17.77 2.29
CA CYS A 23 -4.01 17.93 1.15
C CYS A 23 -4.61 17.44 -0.18
N TRP A 24 -5.22 16.26 -0.22
CA TRP A 24 -5.70 15.68 -1.47
C TRP A 24 -7.23 15.67 -1.60
N ARG A 25 -7.95 15.41 -0.50
CA ARG A 25 -9.40 15.19 -0.50
C ARG A 25 -10.18 16.49 -0.71
N CYS A 26 -9.58 17.62 -0.32
CA CYS A 26 -10.17 18.94 -0.51
C CYS A 26 -10.06 19.46 -1.96
N ASP A 27 -9.35 18.77 -2.84
CA ASP A 27 -9.35 19.08 -4.26
C ASP A 27 -10.61 18.51 -4.93
N PRO A 28 -11.55 19.34 -5.40
CA PRO A 28 -12.75 18.86 -6.08
C PRO A 28 -12.45 18.18 -7.42
N HIS A 29 -11.22 18.31 -7.91
CA HIS A 29 -10.72 17.72 -9.16
C HIS A 29 -9.67 16.64 -8.91
N TRP A 30 -9.66 16.02 -7.71
CA TRP A 30 -8.67 15.03 -7.34
C TRP A 30 -8.54 13.87 -8.35
N GLU A 31 -9.64 13.50 -9.03
CA GLU A 31 -9.60 12.44 -10.04
C GLU A 31 -8.72 12.79 -11.24
N SER A 32 -8.73 14.06 -11.65
CA SER A 32 -7.84 14.57 -12.70
C SER A 32 -6.43 14.82 -12.20
N ASN A 33 -6.28 15.04 -10.88
CA ASN A 33 -5.03 15.36 -10.20
C ASN A 33 -4.52 14.21 -9.33
N ARG A 34 -4.85 12.95 -9.68
CA ARG A 34 -4.58 11.77 -8.82
C ARG A 34 -3.17 11.71 -8.26
N GLN A 35 -2.17 12.01 -9.07
CA GLN A 35 -0.77 11.89 -8.67
C GLN A 35 -0.33 12.94 -7.64
N ARG A 36 -1.14 13.99 -7.42
CA ARG A 36 -0.92 14.95 -6.33
C ARG A 36 -0.98 14.27 -4.95
N LEU A 37 -1.64 13.13 -4.82
CA LEU A 37 -1.63 12.35 -3.58
C LEU A 37 -0.20 12.14 -3.06
N ALA A 38 0.77 11.89 -3.92
CA ALA A 38 2.15 11.65 -3.51
C ALA A 38 2.79 12.86 -2.76
N ASP A 39 2.24 14.07 -2.91
CA ASP A 39 2.71 15.28 -2.21
C ASP A 39 2.09 15.41 -0.80
N CYS A 40 1.16 14.53 -0.45
CA CYS A 40 0.40 14.59 0.80
C CYS A 40 0.95 13.67 1.89
N ALA A 41 1.97 12.86 1.60
CA ALA A 41 2.58 11.97 2.58
C ALA A 41 3.22 12.76 3.73
N TYR A 42 3.10 12.25 4.95
CA TYR A 42 3.58 12.86 6.17
C TYR A 42 4.61 11.96 6.89
N GLY A 43 5.37 12.52 7.81
CA GLY A 43 6.32 11.74 8.62
C GLY A 43 7.53 11.22 7.84
N PHE A 44 8.09 10.10 8.27
CA PHE A 44 9.31 9.56 7.67
C PHE A 44 9.11 9.08 6.23
N GLY A 45 7.92 8.63 5.87
CA GLY A 45 7.56 8.25 4.49
C GLY A 45 7.20 9.43 3.57
N LYS A 46 7.36 10.69 3.99
CA LYS A 46 6.94 11.88 3.21
C LYS A 46 7.58 11.99 1.82
N ASN A 47 8.70 11.32 1.60
CA ASN A 47 9.40 11.30 0.32
C ASN A 47 9.04 10.07 -0.54
N ALA A 48 8.04 9.28 -0.14
CA ALA A 48 7.51 8.22 -0.97
C ALA A 48 6.71 8.81 -2.13
N ILE A 49 7.30 8.84 -3.31
CA ILE A 49 6.67 9.41 -4.51
C ILE A 49 5.84 8.39 -5.30
N GLY A 50 5.96 7.10 -4.96
CA GLY A 50 5.26 6.05 -5.70
C GLY A 50 5.52 6.12 -7.20
N GLY A 51 4.48 5.96 -7.99
CA GLY A 51 4.50 6.09 -9.45
C GLY A 51 4.26 7.51 -9.96
N LYS A 52 4.52 8.56 -9.16
CA LYS A 52 4.34 9.95 -9.58
C LYS A 52 5.16 10.26 -10.84
N ASN A 53 4.55 11.00 -11.76
CA ASN A 53 5.05 11.30 -13.11
C ASN A 53 5.12 10.09 -14.06
N GLY A 54 4.80 8.89 -13.61
CA GLY A 54 4.59 7.75 -14.48
C GLY A 54 3.22 7.77 -15.17
N ARG A 55 3.04 6.93 -16.17
CA ARG A 55 1.74 6.77 -16.81
C ARG A 55 0.72 6.13 -15.87
N ILE A 56 -0.55 6.41 -16.10
CA ILE A 56 -1.64 5.72 -15.43
C ILE A 56 -1.80 4.35 -16.06
N TYR A 57 -1.82 3.31 -15.22
CA TYR A 57 -2.14 1.95 -15.59
C TYR A 57 -3.48 1.57 -14.98
N VAL A 58 -4.41 1.11 -15.80
CA VAL A 58 -5.75 0.74 -15.36
C VAL A 58 -5.86 -0.77 -15.23
N VAL A 59 -6.15 -1.25 -14.02
CA VAL A 59 -6.49 -2.65 -13.77
C VAL A 59 -7.93 -2.89 -14.21
N THR A 60 -8.12 -3.79 -15.15
CA THR A 60 -9.42 -4.14 -15.74
C THR A 60 -9.80 -5.61 -15.48
N ASP A 61 -8.87 -6.42 -14.98
CA ASP A 61 -9.04 -7.83 -14.71
C ASP A 61 -8.54 -8.18 -13.30
N GLY A 62 -9.41 -8.71 -12.46
CA GLY A 62 -9.08 -9.19 -11.10
C GLY A 62 -8.37 -10.55 -11.07
N GLY A 63 -8.09 -11.16 -12.23
CA GLY A 63 -7.34 -12.41 -12.34
C GLY A 63 -5.86 -12.28 -11.96
N ASP A 64 -5.21 -13.40 -11.70
CA ASP A 64 -3.78 -13.46 -11.36
C ASP A 64 -3.11 -14.68 -11.99
N ASP A 65 -1.91 -14.47 -12.52
CA ASP A 65 -0.95 -15.52 -12.87
C ASP A 65 0.43 -15.10 -12.32
N ALA A 66 0.99 -15.93 -11.45
CA ALA A 66 2.21 -15.60 -10.73
C ALA A 66 3.46 -15.55 -11.62
N VAL A 67 3.47 -16.26 -12.74
CA VAL A 67 4.63 -16.37 -13.65
C VAL A 67 4.40 -15.60 -14.95
N ASN A 68 3.18 -15.71 -15.50
CA ASN A 68 2.82 -15.10 -16.79
C ASN A 68 1.61 -14.16 -16.65
N PRO A 69 1.75 -13.05 -15.88
CA PRO A 69 0.65 -12.12 -15.67
C PRO A 69 0.22 -11.48 -16.99
N LYS A 70 -1.09 -11.36 -17.17
CA LYS A 70 -1.66 -10.75 -18.37
C LYS A 70 -1.76 -9.24 -18.23
N PRO A 71 -1.59 -8.46 -19.31
CA PRO A 71 -1.95 -7.05 -19.32
C PRO A 71 -3.39 -6.85 -18.81
N GLY A 72 -3.59 -5.78 -18.02
CA GLY A 72 -4.88 -5.50 -17.38
C GLY A 72 -4.99 -6.06 -15.96
N THR A 73 -4.11 -6.96 -15.53
CA THR A 73 -4.08 -7.46 -14.13
C THR A 73 -3.20 -6.60 -13.22
N LEU A 74 -3.46 -6.64 -11.91
CA LEU A 74 -2.66 -5.90 -10.92
C LEU A 74 -1.18 -6.34 -10.96
N ARG A 75 -0.91 -7.66 -10.97
CA ARG A 75 0.47 -8.19 -11.02
C ARG A 75 1.22 -7.68 -12.24
N TYR A 76 0.59 -7.64 -13.41
CA TYR A 76 1.24 -7.12 -14.60
C TYR A 76 1.69 -5.66 -14.41
N GLY A 77 0.87 -4.83 -13.77
CA GLY A 77 1.22 -3.43 -13.51
C GLY A 77 2.37 -3.28 -12.50
N VAL A 78 2.31 -3.97 -11.36
CA VAL A 78 3.27 -3.76 -10.27
C VAL A 78 4.67 -4.27 -10.56
N ILE A 79 4.85 -5.20 -11.50
CA ILE A 79 6.17 -5.76 -11.86
C ILE A 79 6.92 -4.95 -12.93
N GLN A 80 6.29 -3.96 -13.58
CA GLN A 80 6.95 -3.17 -14.64
C GLN A 80 8.16 -2.39 -14.07
N ASP A 81 9.18 -2.15 -14.91
CA ASP A 81 10.36 -1.41 -14.50
C ASP A 81 10.10 0.10 -14.42
N GLU A 82 9.20 0.60 -15.26
CA GLU A 82 8.81 2.02 -15.31
C GLU A 82 7.96 2.44 -14.10
N PRO A 83 8.02 3.71 -13.68
CA PRO A 83 7.07 4.26 -12.71
C PRO A 83 5.63 4.15 -13.20
N LEU A 84 4.73 3.64 -12.37
CA LEU A 84 3.31 3.50 -12.73
C LEU A 84 2.40 3.98 -11.59
N TRP A 85 1.36 4.73 -12.00
CA TRP A 85 0.22 5.03 -11.15
C TRP A 85 -0.93 4.10 -11.50
N ILE A 86 -1.16 3.11 -10.62
CA ILE A 86 -2.08 1.99 -10.88
C ILE A 86 -3.44 2.32 -10.27
N ILE A 87 -4.47 2.33 -11.09
CA ILE A 87 -5.87 2.56 -10.71
C ILE A 87 -6.74 1.38 -11.17
N PHE A 88 -7.99 1.36 -10.77
CA PHE A 88 -8.92 0.27 -11.06
C PHE A 88 -10.11 0.78 -11.86
N ALA A 89 -10.52 0.01 -12.88
CA ALA A 89 -11.62 0.39 -13.76
C ALA A 89 -13.00 0.32 -13.08
N SER A 90 -13.12 -0.53 -12.06
CA SER A 90 -14.35 -0.76 -11.30
C SER A 90 -14.05 -1.44 -9.97
N ASP A 91 -15.06 -1.61 -9.15
CA ASP A 91 -15.01 -2.48 -7.98
C ASP A 91 -14.55 -3.87 -8.37
N MET A 92 -13.61 -4.45 -7.61
CA MET A 92 -13.12 -5.79 -7.89
C MET A 92 -12.53 -6.50 -6.68
N GLY A 93 -12.69 -7.83 -6.68
CA GLY A 93 -11.97 -8.74 -5.82
C GLY A 93 -10.78 -9.36 -6.56
N ILE A 94 -9.60 -9.29 -5.96
CA ILE A 94 -8.36 -9.85 -6.48
C ILE A 94 -7.90 -10.95 -5.55
N ARG A 95 -7.89 -12.19 -6.06
CA ARG A 95 -7.30 -13.32 -5.36
C ARG A 95 -5.97 -13.68 -5.99
N LEU A 96 -4.90 -13.29 -5.33
CA LEU A 96 -3.54 -13.61 -5.78
C LEU A 96 -3.24 -15.11 -5.58
N LYS A 97 -2.53 -15.71 -6.53
CA LYS A 97 -2.08 -17.11 -6.45
C LYS A 97 -0.78 -17.27 -5.68
N GLN A 98 0.08 -16.25 -5.75
CA GLN A 98 1.35 -16.12 -5.02
C GLN A 98 1.54 -14.70 -4.55
N GLU A 99 2.50 -14.43 -3.64
CA GLU A 99 2.86 -13.09 -3.19
C GLU A 99 2.95 -12.12 -4.38
N LEU A 100 2.39 -10.93 -4.18
CA LEU A 100 2.50 -9.85 -5.15
C LEU A 100 3.82 -9.11 -4.94
N MET A 101 4.82 -9.45 -5.72
CA MET A 101 6.11 -8.75 -5.71
C MET A 101 5.95 -7.39 -6.38
N VAL A 102 6.05 -6.32 -5.60
CA VAL A 102 5.91 -4.96 -6.13
C VAL A 102 7.27 -4.38 -6.44
N ASN A 103 7.51 -3.97 -7.70
CA ASN A 103 8.74 -3.29 -8.09
C ASN A 103 8.72 -1.81 -7.69
N SER A 104 9.88 -1.14 -7.69
CA SER A 104 10.03 0.26 -7.28
C SER A 104 9.15 1.23 -8.10
N TYR A 105 8.85 2.38 -7.51
CA TYR A 105 8.09 3.47 -8.13
C TYR A 105 6.70 3.06 -8.58
N LYS A 106 5.92 2.50 -7.66
CA LYS A 106 4.53 2.10 -7.89
C LYS A 106 3.59 2.78 -6.90
N THR A 107 2.49 3.27 -7.41
CA THR A 107 1.32 3.64 -6.60
C THR A 107 0.18 2.69 -6.93
N ILE A 108 -0.37 2.04 -5.92
CA ILE A 108 -1.63 1.29 -6.00
C ILE A 108 -2.70 2.22 -5.40
N ASP A 109 -3.53 2.81 -6.25
CA ASP A 109 -4.53 3.82 -5.89
C ASP A 109 -5.94 3.26 -6.06
N GLY A 110 -6.55 2.86 -4.95
CA GLY A 110 -7.91 2.32 -4.90
C GLY A 110 -9.02 3.37 -4.95
N ARG A 111 -8.70 4.67 -4.99
CA ARG A 111 -9.70 5.73 -4.97
C ARG A 111 -10.63 5.65 -6.19
N GLY A 112 -11.93 5.69 -5.94
CA GLY A 112 -12.98 5.62 -6.95
C GLY A 112 -13.47 4.20 -7.25
N ALA A 113 -12.90 3.17 -6.61
CA ALA A 113 -13.34 1.77 -6.71
C ALA A 113 -13.25 1.07 -5.35
N ASN A 114 -14.11 0.08 -5.14
CA ASN A 114 -14.05 -0.79 -3.97
C ASN A 114 -13.20 -2.02 -4.32
N VAL A 115 -11.92 -1.99 -3.93
CA VAL A 115 -10.94 -2.99 -4.32
C VAL A 115 -10.55 -3.86 -3.13
N HIS A 116 -10.71 -5.17 -3.27
CA HIS A 116 -10.35 -6.16 -2.27
C HIS A 116 -9.23 -7.06 -2.77
N ILE A 117 -8.13 -7.15 -2.03
CA ILE A 117 -7.06 -8.14 -2.21
C ILE A 117 -7.22 -9.14 -1.08
N SER A 118 -7.65 -10.37 -1.40
CA SER A 118 -8.04 -11.30 -0.35
C SER A 118 -7.99 -12.78 -0.75
N ASN A 119 -8.08 -13.66 0.26
CA ASN A 119 -8.22 -15.10 0.11
C ASN A 119 -7.06 -15.82 -0.60
N GLY A 120 -5.93 -15.13 -0.74
CA GLY A 120 -4.66 -15.64 -1.26
C GLY A 120 -3.50 -14.98 -0.55
N PRO A 121 -2.25 -15.18 -0.99
CA PRO A 121 -1.13 -14.35 -0.54
C PRO A 121 -1.38 -12.89 -0.89
N CYS A 122 -0.75 -11.98 -0.13
CA CYS A 122 -0.97 -10.57 -0.34
C CYS A 122 0.31 -9.84 -0.82
N ILE A 123 0.60 -8.68 -0.34
CA ILE A 123 1.60 -7.78 -0.95
C ILE A 123 2.97 -7.94 -0.31
N THR A 124 4.02 -8.05 -1.12
CA THR A 124 5.42 -8.10 -0.68
C THR A 124 6.23 -6.98 -1.34
N ILE A 125 6.86 -6.15 -0.52
CA ILE A 125 7.73 -5.03 -0.90
C ILE A 125 9.14 -5.40 -0.46
N GLN A 126 9.92 -5.99 -1.38
CA GLN A 126 11.23 -6.57 -1.03
C GLN A 126 12.36 -5.83 -1.73
N PHE A 127 13.24 -5.17 -0.95
CA PHE A 127 14.43 -4.43 -1.44
C PHE A 127 14.14 -3.42 -2.54
N VAL A 128 12.98 -2.78 -2.48
CA VAL A 128 12.51 -1.77 -3.44
C VAL A 128 12.19 -0.47 -2.74
N THR A 129 11.95 0.58 -3.50
CA THR A 129 11.73 1.91 -2.97
C THR A 129 10.59 2.65 -3.69
N ASN A 130 10.06 3.68 -3.03
CA ASN A 130 9.03 4.54 -3.58
C ASN A 130 7.74 3.78 -3.92
N ILE A 131 7.08 3.28 -2.89
CA ILE A 131 5.79 2.59 -2.99
C ILE A 131 4.72 3.37 -2.24
N ILE A 132 3.57 3.57 -2.86
CA ILE A 132 2.36 4.07 -2.22
C ILE A 132 1.25 3.03 -2.40
N ILE A 133 0.61 2.64 -1.30
CA ILE A 133 -0.60 1.81 -1.29
C ILE A 133 -1.70 2.63 -0.62
N HIS A 134 -2.75 2.95 -1.35
CA HIS A 134 -3.79 3.83 -0.87
C HIS A 134 -5.19 3.32 -1.24
N GLY A 135 -6.09 3.27 -0.25
CA GLY A 135 -7.51 3.09 -0.46
C GLY A 135 -7.92 1.68 -0.92
N VAL A 136 -7.23 0.64 -0.48
CA VAL A 136 -7.58 -0.76 -0.80
C VAL A 136 -7.90 -1.55 0.47
N HIS A 137 -8.71 -2.60 0.32
CA HIS A 137 -9.04 -3.54 1.37
C HIS A 137 -8.16 -4.79 1.24
N ILE A 138 -7.41 -5.12 2.29
CA ILE A 138 -6.50 -6.26 2.32
C ILE A 138 -6.92 -7.16 3.49
N HIS A 139 -7.37 -8.36 3.19
CA HIS A 139 -7.89 -9.22 4.24
C HIS A 139 -7.87 -10.70 3.86
N ASP A 140 -8.03 -11.57 4.86
CA ASP A 140 -8.00 -13.00 4.66
C ASP A 140 -6.78 -13.50 3.91
N CYS A 141 -5.61 -12.85 4.13
CA CYS A 141 -4.36 -13.21 3.48
C CYS A 141 -3.90 -14.58 3.96
N LYS A 142 -3.42 -15.40 3.04
CA LYS A 142 -3.02 -16.79 3.29
C LYS A 142 -1.61 -17.06 2.78
N PRO A 143 -0.83 -17.88 3.51
CA PRO A 143 0.47 -18.31 3.02
C PRO A 143 0.37 -19.02 1.67
N ALA A 144 1.32 -18.76 0.78
CA ALA A 144 1.60 -19.57 -0.39
C ALA A 144 3.10 -19.60 -0.63
N GLY A 145 3.54 -20.30 -1.63
CA GLY A 145 4.96 -20.41 -1.94
C GLY A 145 5.33 -21.79 -2.41
N ASN A 146 6.65 -22.08 -2.33
CA ASN A 146 7.29 -23.18 -3.02
C ASN A 146 6.91 -23.19 -4.51
N ALA A 147 6.96 -21.99 -5.11
CA ALA A 147 6.53 -21.75 -6.47
C ALA A 147 7.38 -20.65 -7.13
N TYR A 148 7.33 -20.59 -8.45
CA TYR A 148 7.93 -19.49 -9.19
C TYR A 148 7.00 -18.27 -9.17
N VAL A 149 7.59 -17.09 -8.95
CA VAL A 149 6.90 -15.82 -8.88
C VAL A 149 7.65 -14.77 -9.70
N ARG A 150 6.95 -14.03 -10.52
CA ARG A 150 7.52 -12.95 -11.32
C ARG A 150 7.60 -11.66 -10.50
N ASP A 151 8.75 -11.03 -10.52
CA ASP A 151 9.07 -9.77 -9.82
C ASP A 151 9.47 -8.62 -10.76
N SER A 152 9.75 -8.95 -12.03
CA SER A 152 10.01 -7.95 -13.09
C SER A 152 9.59 -8.50 -14.45
N PRO A 153 9.53 -7.68 -15.52
CA PRO A 153 9.20 -8.18 -16.87
C PRO A 153 10.16 -9.28 -17.36
N GLN A 154 11.43 -9.24 -16.91
CA GLN A 154 12.48 -10.14 -17.40
C GLN A 154 12.79 -11.28 -16.44
N HIS A 155 12.33 -11.21 -15.17
CA HIS A 155 12.71 -12.16 -14.16
C HIS A 155 11.52 -12.78 -13.42
N TYR A 156 11.61 -14.07 -13.16
CA TYR A 156 10.83 -14.78 -12.17
C TYR A 156 11.72 -15.78 -11.44
N GLY A 157 11.54 -15.91 -10.14
CA GLY A 157 12.35 -16.75 -9.29
C GLY A 157 11.53 -17.69 -8.42
N TYR A 158 12.19 -18.77 -7.95
CA TYR A 158 11.56 -19.67 -6.98
C TYR A 158 11.51 -19.01 -5.60
N ARG A 159 10.33 -18.98 -5.01
CA ARG A 159 10.09 -18.44 -3.68
C ARG A 159 9.61 -19.53 -2.74
N THR A 160 10.16 -19.51 -1.54
CA THR A 160 9.67 -20.34 -0.43
C THR A 160 8.33 -19.86 0.07
N ARG A 161 7.77 -20.57 1.02
CA ARG A 161 6.47 -20.22 1.60
C ARG A 161 6.50 -18.85 2.27
N SER A 162 5.52 -18.02 1.96
CA SER A 162 5.26 -16.73 2.63
C SER A 162 4.53 -16.92 3.96
N ASP A 163 4.61 -15.93 4.83
CA ASP A 163 3.98 -15.98 6.16
C ASP A 163 2.48 -15.73 6.10
N GLY A 164 2.02 -14.99 5.10
CA GLY A 164 0.61 -14.65 4.92
C GLY A 164 0.23 -13.30 5.49
N ASP A 165 1.19 -12.37 5.48
CA ASP A 165 0.97 -10.96 5.84
C ASP A 165 0.06 -10.24 4.85
N GLY A 166 -0.57 -9.16 5.31
CA GLY A 166 -1.29 -8.23 4.44
C GLY A 166 -0.33 -7.43 3.57
N VAL A 167 0.62 -6.74 4.18
CA VAL A 167 1.74 -6.06 3.51
C VAL A 167 3.02 -6.41 4.25
N SER A 168 3.92 -7.11 3.60
CA SER A 168 5.26 -7.44 4.10
C SER A 168 6.29 -6.50 3.47
N ILE A 169 6.95 -5.66 4.30
CA ILE A 169 8.00 -4.74 3.88
C ILE A 169 9.34 -5.30 4.34
N PHE A 170 10.12 -5.79 3.39
CA PHE A 170 11.37 -6.49 3.60
C PHE A 170 12.54 -5.72 2.98
N GLY A 171 13.26 -4.93 3.78
CA GLY A 171 14.37 -4.09 3.28
C GLY A 171 13.92 -2.97 2.34
N GLY A 172 12.66 -2.57 2.41
CA GLY A 172 12.10 -1.50 1.59
C GLY A 172 12.29 -0.10 2.18
N SER A 173 12.24 0.92 1.33
CA SER A 173 12.36 2.31 1.78
C SER A 173 11.46 3.29 1.01
N HIS A 174 11.13 4.42 1.64
CA HIS A 174 10.22 5.41 1.07
C HIS A 174 8.87 4.79 0.70
N ILE A 175 8.17 4.32 1.72
CA ILE A 175 6.91 3.59 1.59
C ILE A 175 5.82 4.32 2.36
N TRP A 176 4.66 4.40 1.75
CA TRP A 176 3.48 4.97 2.36
C TRP A 176 2.27 4.06 2.17
N VAL A 177 1.69 3.60 3.28
CA VAL A 177 0.46 2.79 3.32
C VAL A 177 -0.61 3.63 3.98
N ASP A 178 -1.66 3.97 3.24
CA ASP A 178 -2.62 4.99 3.64
C ASP A 178 -4.06 4.65 3.22
N HIS A 179 -5.04 4.99 4.08
CA HIS A 179 -6.46 4.76 3.83
C HIS A 179 -6.83 3.33 3.42
N CYS A 180 -6.08 2.35 3.88
CA CYS A 180 -6.38 0.94 3.65
C CYS A 180 -7.14 0.34 4.84
N SER A 181 -7.82 -0.76 4.62
CA SER A 181 -8.35 -1.59 5.70
C SER A 181 -7.69 -2.96 5.72
N PHE A 182 -7.40 -3.46 6.92
CA PHE A 182 -6.69 -4.71 7.14
C PHE A 182 -7.41 -5.59 8.16
N SER A 183 -7.56 -6.89 7.87
CA SER A 183 -8.12 -7.85 8.81
C SER A 183 -7.81 -9.31 8.44
N ASN A 184 -7.89 -10.21 9.42
CA ASN A 184 -7.92 -11.68 9.24
C ASN A 184 -6.81 -12.26 8.35
N CYS A 185 -5.59 -11.77 8.41
CA CYS A 185 -4.46 -12.38 7.72
C CYS A 185 -3.88 -13.56 8.52
N ALA A 186 -3.01 -14.36 7.91
CA ALA A 186 -2.45 -15.54 8.58
C ALA A 186 -1.30 -15.18 9.55
N ASP A 187 -0.51 -14.13 9.27
CA ASP A 187 0.50 -13.61 10.19
C ASP A 187 0.29 -12.10 10.42
N GLY A 188 1.16 -11.20 10.05
CA GLY A 188 0.99 -9.76 10.28
C GLY A 188 -0.02 -9.07 9.36
N LEU A 189 -0.48 -7.87 9.72
CA LEU A 189 -1.24 -7.04 8.81
C LEU A 189 -0.33 -6.10 8.01
N VAL A 190 0.60 -5.42 8.68
CA VAL A 190 1.64 -4.61 8.04
C VAL A 190 2.95 -4.81 8.81
N ASP A 191 3.87 -5.56 8.25
CA ASP A 191 5.15 -5.86 8.87
C ASP A 191 6.30 -5.17 8.14
N ALA A 192 7.25 -4.61 8.88
CA ALA A 192 8.44 -3.97 8.33
C ALA A 192 9.70 -4.52 9.03
N ILE A 193 10.57 -5.16 8.27
CA ILE A 193 11.75 -5.86 8.75
C ILE A 193 12.96 -5.65 7.83
N GLN A 194 14.12 -6.21 8.17
CA GLN A 194 15.32 -6.26 7.34
C GLN A 194 15.88 -4.89 6.94
N GLY A 195 15.90 -3.94 7.89
CA GLY A 195 16.42 -2.61 7.66
C GLY A 195 15.51 -1.73 6.81
N SER A 196 14.23 -2.05 6.76
CA SER A 196 13.21 -1.18 6.16
C SER A 196 13.17 0.16 6.86
N THR A 197 13.01 1.26 6.12
CA THR A 197 13.05 2.61 6.70
C THR A 197 12.32 3.64 5.84
N ALA A 198 12.17 4.87 6.35
CA ALA A 198 11.45 5.95 5.69
C ALA A 198 10.01 5.55 5.32
N ILE A 199 9.27 5.02 6.31
CA ILE A 199 7.93 4.46 6.14
C ILE A 199 6.91 5.35 6.85
N THR A 200 5.75 5.52 6.25
CA THR A 200 4.54 6.05 6.92
C THR A 200 3.38 5.09 6.74
N ILE A 201 2.72 4.78 7.85
CA ILE A 201 1.49 3.98 7.92
C ILE A 201 0.43 4.89 8.53
N SER A 202 -0.52 5.36 7.71
CA SER A 202 -1.47 6.40 8.16
C SER A 202 -2.89 6.16 7.68
N ASN A 203 -3.87 6.64 8.46
CA ASN A 203 -5.29 6.59 8.12
C ASN A 203 -5.83 5.19 7.79
N ASN A 204 -5.18 4.13 8.25
CA ASN A 204 -5.64 2.77 8.02
C ASN A 204 -6.61 2.32 9.11
N TYR A 205 -7.45 1.36 8.78
CA TYR A 205 -8.32 0.68 9.70
C TYR A 205 -7.85 -0.77 9.90
N PHE A 206 -7.45 -1.11 11.11
CA PHE A 206 -7.03 -2.46 11.51
C PHE A 206 -8.10 -3.07 12.42
N THR A 207 -8.52 -4.31 12.14
CA THR A 207 -9.58 -4.96 12.91
C THR A 207 -9.47 -6.49 12.83
N HIS A 208 -10.06 -7.20 13.80
CA HIS A 208 -10.21 -8.66 13.82
C HIS A 208 -8.93 -9.41 13.44
N HIS A 209 -7.86 -9.17 14.20
CA HIS A 209 -6.57 -9.82 13.93
C HIS A 209 -5.72 -9.93 15.18
N ASP A 210 -4.93 -11.01 15.29
CA ASP A 210 -4.06 -11.24 16.44
C ASP A 210 -2.81 -10.38 16.40
N LYS A 211 -1.97 -10.52 15.35
CA LYS A 211 -0.64 -9.89 15.23
C LYS A 211 -0.70 -8.71 14.25
N VAL A 212 -0.93 -7.50 14.75
CA VAL A 212 -1.25 -6.37 13.88
C VAL A 212 -0.05 -5.87 13.08
N MET A 213 1.07 -5.55 13.74
CA MET A 213 2.21 -4.89 13.09
C MET A 213 3.52 -5.29 13.75
N LEU A 214 4.49 -5.75 12.95
CA LEU A 214 5.83 -6.06 13.41
C LEU A 214 6.83 -5.03 12.86
N LEU A 215 7.57 -4.38 13.74
CA LEU A 215 8.64 -3.45 13.38
C LEU A 215 9.98 -4.02 13.87
N GLY A 216 10.70 -4.68 12.96
CA GLY A 216 11.90 -5.45 13.27
C GLY A 216 11.58 -6.88 13.72
N HIS A 217 12.38 -7.85 13.26
CA HIS A 217 12.08 -9.28 13.44
C HIS A 217 13.03 -10.03 14.36
N SER A 218 14.18 -9.45 14.70
CA SER A 218 15.20 -10.15 15.49
C SER A 218 16.11 -9.18 16.23
N ASP A 219 16.36 -9.45 17.52
CA ASP A 219 17.31 -8.68 18.34
C ASP A 219 18.74 -8.73 17.79
N SER A 220 19.10 -9.78 17.07
CA SER A 220 20.40 -9.93 16.43
C SER A 220 20.55 -9.13 15.14
N TYR A 221 19.46 -8.72 14.50
CA TYR A 221 19.49 -7.92 13.28
C TYR A 221 19.50 -6.43 13.59
N THR A 222 20.69 -5.91 13.86
CA THR A 222 20.89 -4.57 14.41
C THR A 222 20.47 -3.42 13.49
N LYS A 223 20.36 -3.65 12.17
CA LYS A 223 19.89 -2.63 11.21
C LYS A 223 18.45 -2.19 11.46
N ASP A 224 17.63 -3.04 12.07
CA ASP A 224 16.24 -2.67 12.40
C ASP A 224 16.17 -1.60 13.51
N ARG A 225 17.27 -1.35 14.24
CA ARG A 225 17.34 -0.26 15.24
C ARG A 225 17.33 1.13 14.62
N ASP A 226 17.75 1.27 13.38
CA ASP A 226 17.81 2.54 12.64
C ASP A 226 16.53 2.79 11.82
N MET A 227 15.53 1.93 11.97
CA MET A 227 14.27 2.01 11.26
C MET A 227 13.51 3.31 11.61
N GLN A 228 13.09 4.05 10.60
CA GLN A 228 12.30 5.26 10.74
C GLN A 228 10.89 4.99 10.20
N VAL A 229 9.94 4.87 11.11
CA VAL A 229 8.53 4.59 10.80
C VAL A 229 7.64 5.61 11.50
N THR A 230 6.72 6.20 10.77
CA THR A 230 5.63 7.03 11.31
C THR A 230 4.33 6.23 11.25
N ILE A 231 3.66 6.10 12.39
CA ILE A 231 2.35 5.50 12.52
C ILE A 231 1.42 6.60 13.05
N ALA A 232 0.48 7.06 12.21
CA ALA A 232 -0.34 8.22 12.53
C ALA A 232 -1.75 8.11 11.97
N PHE A 233 -2.74 8.62 12.70
CA PHE A 233 -4.14 8.69 12.28
C PHE A 233 -4.80 7.34 11.98
N ASN A 234 -4.20 6.23 12.39
CA ASN A 234 -4.78 4.91 12.20
C ASN A 234 -5.89 4.64 13.22
N HIS A 235 -6.85 3.81 12.82
CA HIS A 235 -7.86 3.29 13.70
C HIS A 235 -7.53 1.81 14.00
N PHE A 236 -7.14 1.55 15.25
CA PHE A 236 -7.00 0.19 15.79
C PHE A 236 -8.35 -0.19 16.40
N GLY A 237 -9.14 -0.96 15.65
CA GLY A 237 -10.52 -1.29 15.95
C GLY A 237 -10.68 -2.55 16.81
N GLU A 238 -11.86 -3.11 16.76
CA GLU A 238 -12.22 -4.27 17.58
C GLU A 238 -11.51 -5.56 17.14
N GLY A 239 -11.36 -6.49 18.07
CA GLY A 239 -10.83 -7.83 17.78
C GLY A 239 -9.33 -7.88 17.52
N LEU A 240 -8.58 -6.85 17.91
CA LEU A 240 -7.11 -6.86 17.87
C LEU A 240 -6.55 -7.36 19.19
N VAL A 241 -5.42 -8.10 19.17
CA VAL A 241 -4.87 -8.76 20.35
C VAL A 241 -3.48 -8.30 20.71
N GLN A 242 -2.53 -8.27 19.77
CA GLN A 242 -1.13 -7.90 20.04
C GLN A 242 -0.45 -7.20 18.85
N ARG A 243 0.78 -6.70 19.08
CA ARG A 243 1.58 -5.95 18.11
C ARG A 243 0.87 -4.69 17.60
N MET A 244 0.17 -4.02 18.48
CA MET A 244 -0.32 -2.66 18.24
C MET A 244 0.72 -1.68 18.77
N PRO A 245 1.06 -0.58 18.04
CA PRO A 245 1.97 0.45 18.52
C PRO A 245 1.38 1.30 19.65
#